data_25bc8f32d15e6705c26a24b416943005
#
_entry.id   25bc8f32d15e6705c26a24b416943005
#
_cell.length_a   1.000
_cell.length_b   1.000
_cell.length_c   1.000
_cell.angle_alpha   90.00
_cell.angle_beta   90.00
_cell.angle_gamma   90.00
#
_symmetry.space_group_name_H-M   'P 1'
#
loop_
_entity.id
_entity.type
_entity.pdbx_description
1 polymer ?
#
loop_
_entity_poly.entity_id
_entity_poly.type
_entity_poly.pdbx_seq_one_letter_code
_entity_poly.pdbx_strand_id
1 'polypeptide(L)'
;MMCPCQYKRVIESILKNSGFPYEEFQRMTLDAFETTTEEQTAMKNLANRFIKEDGYWMGVFGASGAGKTHICIAVCQELVKRYRCSFKYMSYRSMMRQLRSFIFDDEKYSDMMHDLIETDVLYIDDLLKFSLDQKGDIIQDELRILYDIVNERYLRKKKTILSSEYTMKEIVQMDEALGSRMRELIGDYGIKCSGSNYRLGGKKNG
;
A
#
# COMPACT_ATOMS: atom_id res chain seq x y z
N MET A 1 -4.84 24.97 20.81
CA MET A 1 -5.64 23.77 20.43
C MET A 1 -6.33 24.07 19.10
N MET A 2 -6.16 23.23 18.05
CA MET A 2 -6.77 23.49 16.74
C MET A 2 -8.28 23.16 16.83
N CYS A 3 -9.14 24.01 16.22
CA CYS A 3 -10.57 23.72 16.25
C CYS A 3 -10.91 22.49 15.36
N PRO A 4 -12.03 21.81 15.59
CA PRO A 4 -12.43 20.63 14.80
C PRO A 4 -12.53 20.89 13.29
N CYS A 5 -12.93 22.11 12.90
CA CYS A 5 -13.04 22.49 11.48
C CYS A 5 -11.66 22.66 10.80
N GLN A 6 -10.66 23.19 11.51
CA GLN A 6 -9.28 23.27 11.02
C GLN A 6 -8.66 21.89 10.91
N TYR A 7 -8.91 21.03 11.90
CA TYR A 7 -8.49 19.63 11.87
C TYR A 7 -9.00 18.91 10.61
N LYS A 8 -10.30 19.01 10.36
CA LYS A 8 -10.93 18.39 9.18
C LYS A 8 -10.28 18.88 7.87
N ARG A 9 -10.05 20.19 7.71
CA ARG A 9 -9.42 20.76 6.52
C ARG A 9 -8.00 20.26 6.31
N VAL A 10 -7.19 20.11 7.36
CA VAL A 10 -5.83 19.57 7.27
C VAL A 10 -5.84 18.14 6.76
N ILE A 11 -6.68 17.28 7.35
CA ILE A 11 -6.82 15.89 6.90
C ILE A 11 -7.29 15.82 5.44
N GLU A 12 -8.33 16.59 5.08
CA GLU A 12 -8.81 16.64 3.69
C GLU A 12 -7.72 17.07 2.71
N SER A 13 -6.88 18.02 3.07
CA SER A 13 -5.76 18.46 2.24
C SER A 13 -4.73 17.35 2.04
N ILE A 14 -4.34 16.67 3.11
CA ILE A 14 -3.39 15.54 3.03
C ILE A 14 -3.96 14.45 2.11
N LEU A 15 -5.23 14.10 2.28
CA LEU A 15 -5.88 13.04 1.49
C LEU A 15 -6.05 13.41 0.02
N LYS A 16 -6.42 14.66 -0.30
CA LYS A 16 -6.52 15.15 -1.68
C LYS A 16 -5.19 15.14 -2.40
N ASN A 17 -4.10 15.40 -1.70
CA ASN A 17 -2.75 15.44 -2.25
C ASN A 17 -2.06 14.06 -2.28
N SER A 18 -2.73 13.01 -1.79
CA SER A 18 -2.16 11.66 -1.70
C SER A 18 -1.94 10.97 -3.04
N GLY A 19 -2.64 11.40 -4.11
CA GLY A 19 -2.68 10.72 -5.40
C GLY A 19 -3.77 9.65 -5.53
N PHE A 20 -4.58 9.40 -4.49
CA PHE A 20 -5.76 8.54 -4.52
C PHE A 20 -7.04 9.36 -4.70
N PRO A 21 -8.07 8.87 -5.46
CA PRO A 21 -9.33 9.59 -5.63
C PRO A 21 -10.02 9.88 -4.30
N TYR A 22 -10.30 11.14 -4.02
CA TYR A 22 -10.77 11.58 -2.70
C TYR A 22 -12.15 10.99 -2.31
N GLU A 23 -13.08 10.90 -3.28
CA GLU A 23 -14.40 10.29 -3.04
C GLU A 23 -14.28 8.81 -2.66
N GLU A 24 -13.43 8.05 -3.35
CA GLU A 24 -13.16 6.66 -3.02
C GLU A 24 -12.49 6.53 -1.66
N PHE A 25 -11.57 7.46 -1.35
CA PHE A 25 -10.94 7.52 -0.05
C PHE A 25 -11.97 7.64 1.07
N GLN A 26 -12.96 8.52 0.92
CA GLN A 26 -14.01 8.72 1.94
C GLN A 26 -14.87 7.47 2.19
N ARG A 27 -15.03 6.60 1.20
CA ARG A 27 -15.82 5.36 1.31
C ARG A 27 -15.05 4.22 1.96
N MET A 28 -13.73 4.17 1.77
CA MET A 28 -12.88 3.06 2.22
C MET A 28 -12.45 3.23 3.67
N THR A 29 -13.39 3.21 4.61
CA THR A 29 -13.12 3.28 6.05
C THR A 29 -13.08 1.91 6.69
N LEU A 30 -12.50 1.80 7.90
CA LEU A 30 -12.56 0.55 8.70
C LEU A 30 -14.00 0.15 9.05
N ASP A 31 -14.87 1.12 9.30
CA ASP A 31 -16.28 0.86 9.62
C ASP A 31 -17.06 0.34 8.41
N ALA A 32 -16.76 0.88 7.21
CA ALA A 32 -17.37 0.44 5.96
C ALA A 32 -16.80 -0.88 5.43
N PHE A 33 -15.71 -1.40 6.00
CA PHE A 33 -15.13 -2.68 5.60
C PHE A 33 -15.99 -3.83 6.11
N GLU A 34 -16.66 -4.52 5.19
CA GLU A 34 -17.52 -5.66 5.51
C GLU A 34 -16.69 -6.86 5.98
N THR A 35 -17.22 -7.58 6.99
CA THR A 35 -16.59 -8.76 7.59
C THR A 35 -17.53 -9.97 7.49
N THR A 36 -17.90 -10.32 6.26
CA THR A 36 -18.82 -11.44 5.97
C THR A 36 -18.12 -12.79 5.93
N THR A 37 -16.77 -12.79 5.89
CA THR A 37 -15.95 -14.00 5.91
C THR A 37 -14.89 -13.95 7.00
N GLU A 38 -14.36 -15.14 7.35
CA GLU A 38 -13.24 -15.23 8.31
C GLU A 38 -12.01 -14.47 7.84
N GLU A 39 -11.70 -14.50 6.54
CA GLU A 39 -10.57 -13.74 5.96
C GLU A 39 -10.75 -12.23 6.10
N GLN A 40 -11.93 -11.69 5.82
CA GLN A 40 -12.23 -10.27 6.02
C GLN A 40 -12.14 -9.89 7.49
N THR A 41 -12.64 -10.73 8.37
CA THR A 41 -12.51 -10.55 9.82
C THR A 41 -11.05 -10.53 10.24
N ALA A 42 -10.23 -11.46 9.73
CA ALA A 42 -8.80 -11.52 10.00
C ALA A 42 -8.07 -10.28 9.47
N MET A 43 -8.40 -9.80 8.26
CA MET A 43 -7.85 -8.55 7.73
C MET A 43 -8.18 -7.34 8.60
N LYS A 44 -9.43 -7.20 9.05
CA LYS A 44 -9.86 -6.11 9.93
C LYS A 44 -9.16 -6.16 11.29
N ASN A 45 -9.00 -7.36 11.85
CA ASN A 45 -8.28 -7.57 13.11
C ASN A 45 -6.79 -7.20 12.97
N LEU A 46 -6.14 -7.60 11.86
CA LEU A 46 -4.78 -7.22 11.55
C LEU A 46 -4.61 -5.71 11.45
N ALA A 47 -5.51 -5.04 10.71
CA ALA A 47 -5.51 -3.59 10.56
C ALA A 47 -5.65 -2.86 11.92
N ASN A 48 -6.60 -3.29 12.74
CA ASN A 48 -6.79 -2.74 14.09
C ASN A 48 -5.56 -2.94 14.98
N ARG A 49 -4.96 -4.14 14.93
CA ARG A 49 -3.74 -4.45 15.68
C ARG A 49 -2.58 -3.57 15.22
N PHE A 50 -2.35 -3.46 13.90
CA PHE A 50 -1.30 -2.62 13.32
C PHE A 50 -1.40 -1.16 13.75
N ILE A 51 -2.61 -0.59 13.72
CA ILE A 51 -2.86 0.80 14.15
C ILE A 51 -2.65 0.95 15.65
N LYS A 52 -3.11 -0.01 16.46
CA LYS A 52 -3.02 0.02 17.93
C LYS A 52 -1.56 -0.09 18.41
N GLU A 53 -0.80 -1.00 17.84
CA GLU A 53 0.57 -1.33 18.23
C GLU A 53 1.61 -0.45 17.52
N ASP A 54 1.17 0.49 16.69
CA ASP A 54 2.00 1.45 15.96
C ASP A 54 3.03 0.78 15.03
N GLY A 55 2.61 -0.28 14.33
CA GLY A 55 3.47 -1.02 13.40
C GLY A 55 4.08 -0.15 12.31
N TYR A 56 5.22 -0.55 11.77
CA TYR A 56 5.90 0.18 10.71
C TYR A 56 5.48 -0.28 9.32
N TRP A 57 5.39 -1.59 9.10
CA TRP A 57 5.05 -2.17 7.79
C TRP A 57 3.87 -3.13 7.91
N MET A 58 2.95 -3.07 6.95
CA MET A 58 1.82 -3.99 6.86
C MET A 58 1.69 -4.50 5.42
N GLY A 59 1.41 -5.79 5.25
CA GLY A 59 1.23 -6.41 3.94
C GLY A 59 -0.05 -7.22 3.83
N VAL A 60 -0.83 -7.00 2.75
CA VAL A 60 -2.03 -7.78 2.43
C VAL A 60 -1.85 -8.41 1.05
N PHE A 61 -1.79 -9.75 1.01
CA PHE A 61 -1.38 -10.54 -0.15
C PHE A 61 -2.49 -11.46 -0.64
N GLY A 62 -2.51 -11.78 -1.95
CA GLY A 62 -3.37 -12.81 -2.52
C GLY A 62 -4.42 -12.29 -3.49
N ALA A 63 -5.49 -13.06 -3.71
CA ALA A 63 -6.42 -12.94 -4.82
C ALA A 63 -6.99 -11.53 -5.06
N SER A 64 -7.20 -11.18 -6.33
CA SER A 64 -7.89 -9.96 -6.73
C SER A 64 -9.34 -9.94 -6.22
N GLY A 65 -9.82 -8.76 -5.82
CA GLY A 65 -11.20 -8.62 -5.32
C GLY A 65 -11.40 -9.02 -3.86
N ALA A 66 -10.36 -9.40 -3.11
CA ALA A 66 -10.45 -9.76 -1.70
C ALA A 66 -10.61 -8.57 -0.73
N GLY A 67 -10.69 -7.34 -1.22
CA GLY A 67 -10.81 -6.13 -0.37
C GLY A 67 -9.48 -5.54 0.09
N LYS A 68 -8.34 -5.98 -0.46
CA LYS A 68 -6.99 -5.50 -0.08
C LYS A 68 -6.86 -3.98 -0.09
N THR A 69 -7.20 -3.35 -1.22
CA THR A 69 -7.12 -1.89 -1.37
C THR A 69 -7.97 -1.17 -0.33
N HIS A 70 -9.20 -1.65 -0.07
CA HIS A 70 -10.09 -1.05 0.92
C HIS A 70 -9.45 -1.05 2.31
N ILE A 71 -9.00 -2.21 2.80
CA ILE A 71 -8.44 -2.30 4.15
C ILE A 71 -7.13 -1.51 4.29
N CYS A 72 -6.27 -1.51 3.26
CA CYS A 72 -5.03 -0.73 3.25
C CYS A 72 -5.30 0.78 3.29
N ILE A 73 -6.23 1.27 2.48
CA ILE A 73 -6.67 2.67 2.48
C ILE A 73 -7.27 3.05 3.84
N ALA A 74 -8.11 2.18 4.42
CA ALA A 74 -8.69 2.42 5.74
C ALA A 74 -7.62 2.58 6.83
N VAL A 75 -6.57 1.75 6.81
CA VAL A 75 -5.41 1.88 7.69
C VAL A 75 -4.71 3.22 7.48
N CYS A 76 -4.42 3.60 6.22
CA CYS A 76 -3.79 4.88 5.92
C CYS A 76 -4.61 6.07 6.44
N GLN A 77 -5.94 6.03 6.29
CA GLN A 77 -6.84 7.06 6.85
C GLN A 77 -6.68 7.22 8.37
N GLU A 78 -6.70 6.09 9.09
CA GLU A 78 -6.58 6.13 10.54
C GLU A 78 -5.20 6.64 11.00
N LEU A 79 -4.12 6.27 10.28
CA LEU A 79 -2.79 6.80 10.55
C LEU A 79 -2.71 8.31 10.31
N VAL A 80 -3.23 8.80 9.18
CA VAL A 80 -3.28 10.24 8.86
C VAL A 80 -4.12 11.00 9.90
N LYS A 81 -5.29 10.48 10.29
CA LYS A 81 -6.13 11.08 11.34
C LYS A 81 -5.41 11.13 12.68
N ARG A 82 -4.71 10.06 13.06
CA ARG A 82 -4.02 9.93 14.35
C ARG A 82 -2.79 10.83 14.44
N TYR A 83 -1.95 10.81 13.40
CA TYR A 83 -0.64 11.46 13.42
C TYR A 83 -0.57 12.78 12.67
N ARG A 84 -1.58 13.11 11.85
CA ARG A 84 -1.58 14.29 10.95
C ARG A 84 -0.34 14.34 10.05
N CYS A 85 0.10 13.18 9.63
CA CYS A 85 1.32 12.97 8.86
C CYS A 85 1.05 13.00 7.36
N SER A 86 2.09 13.16 6.56
CA SER A 86 2.02 13.07 5.11
C SER A 86 1.64 11.66 4.66
N PHE A 87 0.88 11.57 3.58
CA PHE A 87 0.44 10.32 2.98
C PHE A 87 0.57 10.36 1.47
N LYS A 88 1.13 9.31 0.89
CA LYS A 88 1.22 9.11 -0.56
C LYS A 88 0.66 7.74 -0.95
N TYR A 89 -0.20 7.73 -1.96
CA TYR A 89 -0.65 6.53 -2.64
C TYR A 89 0.21 6.27 -3.87
N MET A 90 0.74 5.08 -3.97
CA MET A 90 1.51 4.61 -5.11
C MET A 90 0.77 3.46 -5.79
N SER A 91 0.06 3.74 -6.91
CA SER A 91 -0.29 2.68 -7.84
C SER A 91 1.00 2.17 -8.48
N TYR A 92 1.44 0.97 -8.10
CA TYR A 92 2.76 0.43 -8.46
C TYR A 92 3.05 0.55 -9.96
N ARG A 93 2.17 -0.01 -10.80
CA ARG A 93 2.34 0.02 -12.26
C ARG A 93 2.46 1.42 -12.85
N SER A 94 1.59 2.33 -12.40
CA SER A 94 1.58 3.71 -12.93
C SER A 94 2.84 4.46 -12.52
N MET A 95 3.24 4.32 -11.27
CA MET A 95 4.41 4.99 -10.72
C MET A 95 5.71 4.46 -11.34
N MET A 96 5.86 3.14 -11.46
CA MET A 96 7.04 2.53 -12.11
C MET A 96 7.19 2.99 -13.57
N ARG A 97 6.07 3.08 -14.30
CA ARG A 97 6.09 3.62 -15.67
C ARG A 97 6.57 5.07 -15.71
N GLN A 98 6.13 5.91 -14.77
CA GLN A 98 6.56 7.30 -14.69
C GLN A 98 8.04 7.42 -14.30
N LEU A 99 8.49 6.73 -13.26
CA LEU A 99 9.89 6.71 -12.84
C LEU A 99 10.82 6.26 -13.97
N ARG A 100 10.46 5.20 -14.70
CA ARG A 100 11.23 4.75 -15.87
C ARG A 100 11.24 5.78 -17.01
N SER A 101 10.17 6.56 -17.20
CA SER A 101 10.14 7.61 -18.22
C SER A 101 11.03 8.80 -17.89
N PHE A 102 11.38 8.99 -16.62
CA PHE A 102 12.25 10.07 -16.14
C PHE A 102 13.67 9.62 -15.81
N ILE A 103 14.07 8.38 -16.17
CA ILE A 103 15.40 7.85 -15.84
C ILE A 103 16.58 8.68 -16.38
N PHE A 104 16.33 9.50 -17.41
CA PHE A 104 17.28 10.45 -17.98
C PHE A 104 16.99 11.92 -17.62
N ASP A 105 16.03 12.18 -16.73
CA ASP A 105 15.68 13.49 -16.19
C ASP A 105 15.93 13.44 -14.68
N ASP A 106 17.17 13.70 -14.29
CA ASP A 106 17.66 13.52 -12.92
C ASP A 106 16.83 14.32 -11.90
N GLU A 107 16.36 15.54 -12.26
CA GLU A 107 15.56 16.38 -11.37
C GLU A 107 14.21 15.75 -11.09
N LYS A 108 13.44 15.41 -12.12
CA LYS A 108 12.11 14.80 -11.95
C LYS A 108 12.17 13.42 -11.30
N TYR A 109 13.17 12.61 -11.68
CA TYR A 109 13.37 11.31 -11.07
C TYR A 109 13.66 11.42 -9.57
N SER A 110 14.60 12.33 -9.21
CA SER A 110 14.97 12.58 -7.82
C SER A 110 13.80 13.10 -6.99
N ASP A 111 13.01 14.05 -7.51
CA ASP A 111 11.84 14.59 -6.83
C ASP A 111 10.78 13.52 -6.57
N MET A 112 10.50 12.66 -7.58
CA MET A 112 9.54 11.56 -7.41
C MET A 112 10.02 10.52 -6.40
N MET A 113 11.31 10.14 -6.44
CA MET A 113 11.90 9.22 -5.47
C MET A 113 11.88 9.82 -4.06
N HIS A 114 12.24 11.10 -3.93
CA HIS A 114 12.18 11.84 -2.67
C HIS A 114 10.77 11.80 -2.07
N ASP A 115 9.74 12.11 -2.85
CA ASP A 115 8.35 12.07 -2.43
C ASP A 115 7.92 10.70 -1.88
N LEU A 116 8.35 9.61 -2.54
CA LEU A 116 8.03 8.24 -2.13
C LEU A 116 8.81 7.81 -0.88
N ILE A 117 10.05 8.26 -0.75
CA ILE A 117 10.94 7.91 0.36
C ILE A 117 10.57 8.70 1.62
N GLU A 118 10.34 10.01 1.50
CA GLU A 118 10.19 10.89 2.65
C GLU A 118 8.77 10.99 3.19
N THR A 119 7.74 10.67 2.41
CA THR A 119 6.37 10.65 2.95
C THR A 119 6.27 9.76 4.20
N ASP A 120 5.53 10.20 5.22
CA ASP A 120 5.46 9.48 6.49
C ASP A 120 4.74 8.13 6.35
N VAL A 121 3.65 8.12 5.58
CA VAL A 121 2.88 6.90 5.25
C VAL A 121 2.86 6.72 3.74
N LEU A 122 3.42 5.63 3.24
CA LEU A 122 3.33 5.21 1.84
C LEU A 122 2.44 3.98 1.73
N TYR A 123 1.47 4.01 0.83
CA TYR A 123 0.74 2.83 0.41
C TYR A 123 1.12 2.44 -1.02
N ILE A 124 1.72 1.26 -1.18
CA ILE A 124 2.04 0.67 -2.49
C ILE A 124 0.95 -0.34 -2.84
N ASP A 125 0.11 0.01 -3.80
CA ASP A 125 -1.00 -0.82 -4.25
C ASP A 125 -0.62 -1.66 -5.48
N ASP A 126 -1.07 -2.91 -5.50
CA ASP A 126 -0.81 -3.88 -6.56
C ASP A 126 0.71 -4.09 -6.82
N LEU A 127 1.49 -4.21 -5.75
CA LEU A 127 2.93 -4.42 -5.79
C LEU A 127 3.32 -5.55 -6.75
N LEU A 128 4.28 -5.28 -7.65
CA LEU A 128 4.82 -6.19 -8.68
C LEU A 128 3.82 -6.62 -9.76
N LYS A 129 2.60 -6.07 -9.78
CA LYS A 129 1.62 -6.41 -10.81
C LYS A 129 2.08 -5.94 -12.18
N PHE A 130 2.12 -6.87 -13.14
CA PHE A 130 2.61 -6.65 -14.51
C PHE A 130 4.09 -6.23 -14.63
N SER A 131 4.92 -6.58 -13.65
CA SER A 131 6.37 -6.33 -13.65
C SER A 131 7.16 -7.46 -14.28
N LEU A 132 6.51 -8.39 -14.97
CA LEU A 132 7.17 -9.47 -15.69
C LEU A 132 7.37 -9.10 -17.16
N ASP A 133 8.53 -9.47 -17.70
CA ASP A 133 8.84 -9.36 -19.12
C ASP A 133 8.20 -10.51 -19.93
N GLN A 134 8.52 -10.58 -21.23
CA GLN A 134 7.99 -11.62 -22.13
C GLN A 134 8.44 -13.05 -21.77
N LYS A 135 9.52 -13.18 -20.98
CA LYS A 135 10.05 -14.47 -20.52
C LYS A 135 9.50 -14.88 -19.16
N GLY A 136 8.73 -13.99 -18.50
CA GLY A 136 8.22 -14.19 -17.14
C GLY A 136 9.21 -13.78 -16.05
N ASP A 137 10.31 -13.14 -16.41
CA ASP A 137 11.28 -12.59 -15.46
C ASP A 137 10.88 -11.18 -15.03
N ILE A 138 11.22 -10.82 -13.79
CA ILE A 138 10.94 -9.48 -13.27
C ILE A 138 11.76 -8.43 -14.03
N ILE A 139 11.13 -7.28 -14.33
CA ILE A 139 11.80 -6.17 -15.02
C ILE A 139 12.85 -5.57 -14.08
N GLN A 140 14.13 -5.73 -14.44
CA GLN A 140 15.26 -5.40 -13.54
C GLN A 140 15.30 -3.93 -13.11
N ASP A 141 14.92 -2.98 -13.97
CA ASP A 141 14.88 -1.58 -13.62
C ASP A 141 13.79 -1.28 -12.56
N GLU A 142 12.62 -1.95 -12.66
CA GLU A 142 11.56 -1.81 -11.66
C GLU A 142 11.98 -2.43 -10.33
N LEU A 143 12.71 -3.55 -10.36
CA LEU A 143 13.24 -4.19 -9.17
C LEU A 143 14.23 -3.28 -8.44
N ARG A 144 15.17 -2.64 -9.17
CA ARG A 144 16.14 -1.69 -8.60
C ARG A 144 15.44 -0.49 -7.95
N ILE A 145 14.51 0.13 -8.66
CA ILE A 145 13.72 1.26 -8.13
C ILE A 145 12.97 0.84 -6.87
N LEU A 146 12.31 -0.32 -6.89
CA LEU A 146 11.58 -0.82 -5.73
C LEU A 146 12.52 -1.10 -4.55
N TYR A 147 13.68 -1.70 -4.82
CA TYR A 147 14.69 -1.98 -3.81
C TYR A 147 15.16 -0.69 -3.13
N ASP A 148 15.44 0.36 -3.89
CA ASP A 148 15.86 1.66 -3.37
C ASP A 148 14.78 2.27 -2.47
N ILE A 149 13.51 2.27 -2.91
CA ILE A 149 12.39 2.76 -2.11
C ILE A 149 12.27 1.97 -0.80
N VAL A 150 12.29 0.64 -0.87
CA VAL A 150 12.16 -0.25 0.29
C VAL A 150 13.32 -0.04 1.27
N ASN A 151 14.56 0.00 0.76
CA ASN A 151 15.76 0.17 1.56
C ASN A 151 15.81 1.51 2.30
N GLU A 152 15.56 2.60 1.57
CA GLU A 152 15.58 3.94 2.16
C GLU A 152 14.47 4.11 3.22
N ARG A 153 13.28 3.60 2.95
CA ARG A 153 12.17 3.66 3.91
C ARG A 153 12.41 2.78 5.14
N TYR A 154 13.11 1.64 4.97
CA TYR A 154 13.57 0.81 6.08
C TYR A 154 14.53 1.57 7.00
N LEU A 155 15.58 2.15 6.43
CA LEU A 155 16.59 2.90 7.19
C LEU A 155 15.98 4.10 7.94
N ARG A 156 14.98 4.75 7.35
CA ARG A 156 14.28 5.91 7.93
C ARG A 156 13.11 5.55 8.83
N LYS A 157 12.82 4.26 9.02
CA LYS A 157 11.67 3.75 9.79
C LYS A 157 10.33 4.37 9.37
N LYS A 158 10.13 4.59 8.07
CA LYS A 158 8.90 5.16 7.51
C LYS A 158 7.81 4.10 7.41
N LYS A 159 6.56 4.46 7.76
CA LYS A 159 5.42 3.55 7.69
C LYS A 159 5.07 3.21 6.25
N THR A 160 4.97 1.91 5.95
CA THR A 160 4.69 1.42 4.60
C THR A 160 3.61 0.34 4.64
N ILE A 161 2.56 0.55 3.87
CA ILE A 161 1.48 -0.41 3.67
C ILE A 161 1.61 -0.97 2.25
N LEU A 162 1.41 -2.27 2.10
CA LEU A 162 1.57 -2.98 0.83
C LEU A 162 0.33 -3.82 0.52
N SER A 163 -0.10 -3.82 -0.73
CA SER A 163 -0.98 -4.87 -1.24
C SER A 163 -0.37 -5.52 -2.49
N SER A 164 -0.56 -6.82 -2.66
CA SER A 164 -0.09 -7.56 -3.84
C SER A 164 -1.00 -8.72 -4.17
N GLU A 165 -1.06 -9.10 -5.44
CA GLU A 165 -1.66 -10.37 -5.87
C GLU A 165 -0.70 -11.54 -5.64
N TYR A 166 0.61 -11.29 -5.59
CA TYR A 166 1.62 -12.27 -5.20
C TYR A 166 1.67 -12.47 -3.69
N THR A 167 1.94 -13.69 -3.26
CA THR A 167 2.23 -14.00 -1.85
C THR A 167 3.66 -13.59 -1.50
N MET A 168 3.96 -13.41 -0.21
CA MET A 168 5.35 -13.16 0.24
C MET A 168 6.32 -14.26 -0.21
N LYS A 169 5.86 -15.52 -0.29
CA LYS A 169 6.70 -16.62 -0.79
C LYS A 169 7.08 -16.43 -2.26
N GLU A 170 6.13 -16.02 -3.10
CA GLU A 170 6.38 -15.73 -4.51
C GLU A 170 7.29 -14.52 -4.68
N ILE A 171 7.11 -13.46 -3.89
CA ILE A 171 7.98 -12.28 -3.91
C ILE A 171 9.42 -12.64 -3.54
N VAL A 172 9.62 -13.48 -2.51
CA VAL A 172 10.96 -14.00 -2.15
C VAL A 172 11.56 -14.85 -3.27
N GLN A 173 10.75 -15.62 -4.00
CA GLN A 173 11.22 -16.41 -5.15
C GLN A 173 11.59 -15.54 -6.36
N MET A 174 10.93 -14.40 -6.55
CA MET A 174 11.25 -13.44 -7.62
C MET A 174 12.57 -12.71 -7.35
N ASP A 175 12.76 -12.28 -6.10
CA ASP A 175 14.01 -11.68 -5.62
C ASP A 175 14.18 -11.92 -4.12
N GLU A 176 15.20 -12.70 -3.75
CA GLU A 176 15.43 -13.11 -2.38
C GLU A 176 15.84 -11.91 -1.48
N ALA A 177 16.65 -11.00 -2.00
CA ALA A 177 17.15 -9.86 -1.23
C ALA A 177 16.01 -8.89 -0.87
N LEU A 178 15.16 -8.54 -1.83
CA LEU A 178 13.99 -7.70 -1.62
C LEU A 178 12.95 -8.40 -0.76
N GLY A 179 12.59 -9.64 -1.12
CA GLY A 179 11.51 -10.38 -0.46
C GLY A 179 11.82 -10.74 0.99
N SER A 180 13.06 -11.13 1.32
CA SER A 180 13.46 -11.41 2.71
C SER A 180 13.41 -10.15 3.58
N ARG A 181 13.88 -9.02 3.06
CA ARG A 181 13.80 -7.72 3.75
C ARG A 181 12.36 -7.28 3.98
N MET A 182 11.51 -7.36 2.96
CA MET A 182 10.10 -7.05 3.11
C MET A 182 9.41 -7.94 4.13
N ARG A 183 9.71 -9.24 4.13
CA ARG A 183 9.17 -10.20 5.11
C ARG A 183 9.60 -9.87 6.54
N GLU A 184 10.86 -9.49 6.74
CA GLU A 184 11.37 -9.03 8.04
C GLU A 184 10.63 -7.78 8.52
N LEU A 185 10.47 -6.78 7.63
CA LEU A 185 9.81 -5.51 7.95
C LEU A 185 8.33 -5.65 8.29
N ILE A 186 7.63 -6.49 7.54
CA ILE A 186 6.21 -6.76 7.74
C ILE A 186 5.99 -7.59 9.01
N GLY A 187 6.88 -8.54 9.30
CA GLY A 187 6.80 -9.41 10.48
C GLY A 187 5.41 -10.04 10.61
N ASP A 188 4.79 -9.84 11.77
CA ASP A 188 3.46 -10.40 12.10
C ASP A 188 2.29 -9.56 11.53
N TYR A 189 2.57 -8.47 10.81
CA TYR A 189 1.54 -7.65 10.16
C TYR A 189 1.33 -8.02 8.69
N GLY A 190 1.60 -9.27 8.32
CA GLY A 190 1.33 -9.83 7.01
C GLY A 190 0.12 -10.77 7.03
N ILE A 191 -0.75 -10.68 6.01
CA ILE A 191 -1.87 -11.60 5.83
C ILE A 191 -1.99 -12.05 4.37
N LYS A 192 -2.26 -13.35 4.19
CA LYS A 192 -2.59 -13.94 2.88
C LYS A 192 -4.10 -14.11 2.78
N CYS A 193 -4.69 -13.58 1.69
CA CYS A 193 -6.09 -13.76 1.34
C CYS A 193 -6.18 -14.77 0.18
N SER A 194 -6.85 -15.90 0.41
CA SER A 194 -7.10 -16.95 -0.59
C SER A 194 -8.43 -16.75 -1.31
N GLY A 195 -9.21 -15.77 -0.87
CA GLY A 195 -10.64 -15.66 -1.01
C GLY A 195 -11.22 -15.38 -2.38
N SER A 196 -12.53 -15.52 -2.42
CA SER A 196 -13.41 -15.27 -3.56
C SER A 196 -13.32 -13.82 -4.03
N ASN A 197 -13.39 -13.63 -5.33
CA ASN A 197 -13.50 -12.29 -5.91
C ASN A 197 -14.88 -11.69 -5.59
N TYR A 198 -14.99 -10.87 -4.54
CA TYR A 198 -16.24 -10.22 -4.11
C TYR A 198 -16.83 -9.29 -5.15
N ARG A 199 -16.02 -8.80 -6.12
CA ARG A 199 -16.54 -8.01 -7.25
C ARG A 199 -17.42 -8.82 -8.19
N LEU A 200 -17.24 -10.15 -8.25
CA LEU A 200 -18.04 -11.05 -9.08
C LEU A 200 -19.25 -11.65 -8.33
N GLY A 201 -19.23 -11.64 -6.99
CA GLY A 201 -20.28 -12.17 -6.13
C GLY A 201 -21.43 -11.19 -5.81
N GLY A 202 -21.30 -9.91 -6.16
CA GLY A 202 -22.24 -8.83 -5.81
C GLY A 202 -23.52 -8.74 -6.64
N LYS A 203 -23.86 -9.74 -7.47
CA LYS A 203 -25.16 -9.82 -8.17
C LYS A 203 -25.79 -11.20 -7.96
N LYS A 204 -26.31 -11.46 -6.77
CA LYS A 204 -27.50 -12.29 -6.68
C LYS A 204 -28.69 -11.35 -6.86
N ASN A 205 -29.22 -11.37 -8.08
CA ASN A 205 -30.49 -10.77 -8.41
C ASN A 205 -31.55 -11.32 -7.46
N GLY A 206 -32.22 -10.44 -6.70
CA GLY A 206 -33.56 -10.63 -6.23
C GLY A 206 -34.51 -10.05 -7.28
#